data_f0702b5ca71cd843dc99ed500cebc962
#
_entry.id   f0702b5ca71cd843dc99ed500cebc962
#
_cell.length_a   1.000
_cell.length_b   1.000
_cell.length_c   1.000
_cell.angle_alpha   90.00
_cell.angle_beta   90.00
_cell.angle_gamma   90.00
#
_symmetry.space_group_name_H-M   'P 1'
#
loop_
_entity.id
_entity.type
_entity.pdbx_description
1 polymer ?
#
loop_
_entity_poly.entity_id
_entity_poly.type
_entity_poly.pdbx_seq_one_letter_code
_entity_poly.pdbx_strand_id
1 'polypeptide(L)'
;MKKILLSVLTALALVSCVREEIPAGRPAEEGLVERTWTVSMTGEARATVDDGLRPVWEVGEELSVYDHVSRVGRIFTVSSIDGNIATITGQISAGGDTPFDAVYPAKSAGDWSTDVTTTLQLPEVQSIPAGRNVCPDVLVSTAHSDIPDGVIPFHNIASLLRVTVGREGISDIRIDLAGSSADEIHRYRAEPESGTLAPGAYFIAVDPGTYAGGVTATCLEPFGQGYRKSSTTPLEAGVGGLLNLGTVTDGKPWRYYDVTDVKPYNNQQQLLDETGLSSLLSGYALLLPFVFPDRNKPVSAISYTYLSADPQGEPVELSAILYIPDAALDGTKTLTGISLTNHGTIGSNAECPTMKAQFEGGLAWKNYAMVMPDYYGFGASVDRPQAFLDPETTARGNIDAYLAARQLLEDRKVTLPSRLYSFGYSQGGFNSMANLKYVSEHPELSIRFEKVMCGGSPFDVELTWNAYTNGTFRNAISFVPLSMVSFNEAQQLGISYSHLFKGKMLANWRDWILSKEHKVLEINELIGTNNLADVLNADFLAGRGEAYDRIMALCRRFSLTSGWTPPSGTKIILYHSNEDDTVPYDNLTMMKSFLDTAAPGSYTASDGNNGGHVNAIVSFVLNLLFEW
;
A
#
# COMPACT_ATOMS: atom_id res chain seq x y z
N MET A 1 -24.63 1.11 -45.38
CA MET A 1 -25.11 -0.28 -45.39
C MET A 1 -24.84 -0.90 -44.02
N LYS A 2 -25.97 -1.37 -43.44
CA LYS A 2 -26.11 -2.30 -42.29
C LYS A 2 -25.39 -1.97 -40.98
N LYS A 3 -26.14 -1.41 -40.08
CA LYS A 3 -26.49 -1.65 -38.68
C LYS A 3 -26.07 -3.02 -38.15
N ILE A 4 -25.39 -3.07 -36.96
CA ILE A 4 -25.72 -4.03 -35.92
C ILE A 4 -25.60 -3.27 -34.60
N LEU A 5 -26.74 -3.20 -33.94
CA LEU A 5 -27.01 -2.77 -32.56
C LEU A 5 -26.65 -3.93 -31.64
N LEU A 6 -25.89 -3.71 -30.60
CA LEU A 6 -25.86 -4.66 -29.48
C LEU A 6 -25.96 -3.87 -28.17
N SER A 7 -27.14 -3.93 -27.61
CA SER A 7 -27.51 -3.44 -26.28
C SER A 7 -26.87 -4.31 -25.21
N VAL A 8 -26.11 -3.69 -24.29
CA VAL A 8 -25.70 -4.31 -23.02
C VAL A 8 -26.62 -3.77 -21.94
N LEU A 9 -27.45 -4.67 -21.41
CA LEU A 9 -28.23 -4.43 -20.19
C LEU A 9 -27.29 -4.41 -18.97
N THR A 10 -27.26 -3.28 -18.29
CA THR A 10 -26.77 -3.14 -16.92
C THR A 10 -27.81 -3.74 -15.97
N ALA A 11 -27.46 -4.84 -15.30
CA ALA A 11 -28.22 -5.36 -14.17
C ALA A 11 -27.59 -4.85 -12.87
N LEU A 12 -28.25 -3.87 -12.23
CA LEU A 12 -28.02 -3.56 -10.81
C LEU A 12 -28.52 -4.75 -9.97
N ALA A 13 -27.62 -5.43 -9.30
CA ALA A 13 -27.98 -6.36 -8.22
C ALA A 13 -28.14 -5.55 -6.92
N LEU A 14 -29.37 -5.18 -6.61
CA LEU A 14 -29.80 -4.84 -5.26
C LEU A 14 -29.86 -6.15 -4.48
N VAL A 15 -28.97 -6.34 -3.53
CA VAL A 15 -29.09 -7.43 -2.53
C VAL A 15 -30.20 -7.03 -1.58
N SER A 16 -31.41 -7.47 -1.89
CA SER A 16 -32.51 -7.53 -0.95
C SER A 16 -32.43 -8.89 -0.26
N CYS A 17 -32.28 -8.90 1.06
CA CYS A 17 -32.52 -10.10 1.86
C CYS A 17 -34.00 -10.49 1.70
N VAL A 18 -34.28 -11.29 0.72
CA VAL A 18 -35.51 -12.07 0.66
C VAL A 18 -35.19 -13.39 1.34
N ARG A 19 -35.79 -13.57 2.50
CA ARG A 19 -35.93 -14.88 3.15
C ARG A 19 -36.74 -15.75 2.19
N GLU A 20 -36.05 -16.54 1.35
CA GLU A 20 -36.74 -17.58 0.60
C GLU A 20 -37.31 -18.58 1.60
N GLU A 21 -38.62 -18.64 1.66
CA GLU A 21 -39.32 -19.77 2.24
C GLU A 21 -38.85 -21.04 1.48
N ILE A 22 -38.29 -21.98 2.20
CA ILE A 22 -37.92 -23.30 1.68
C ILE A 22 -39.18 -23.89 1.09
N PRO A 23 -39.22 -24.21 -0.23
CA PRO A 23 -40.35 -24.91 -0.77
C PRO A 23 -40.41 -26.28 -0.08
N ALA A 24 -41.49 -26.53 0.62
CA ALA A 24 -41.79 -27.86 1.16
C ALA A 24 -41.83 -28.88 0.00
N GLY A 25 -40.91 -29.84 0.04
CA GLY A 25 -40.99 -31.02 -0.82
C GLY A 25 -40.06 -31.01 -2.03
N ARG A 26 -38.73 -31.23 -1.84
CA ARG A 26 -38.04 -32.07 -2.84
C ARG A 26 -38.73 -33.45 -2.83
N PRO A 27 -38.99 -34.05 -4.02
CA PRO A 27 -39.43 -35.43 -4.06
C PRO A 27 -38.42 -36.26 -3.27
N ALA A 28 -38.89 -37.14 -2.36
CA ALA A 28 -38.01 -38.11 -1.70
C ALA A 28 -37.30 -38.90 -2.81
N GLU A 29 -35.97 -38.78 -2.90
CA GLU A 29 -35.20 -39.66 -3.79
C GLU A 29 -35.44 -41.07 -3.27
N GLU A 30 -36.05 -41.92 -4.09
CA GLU A 30 -36.36 -43.33 -3.73
C GLU A 30 -35.05 -44.00 -3.34
N GLY A 31 -34.97 -44.56 -2.13
CA GLY A 31 -33.84 -45.36 -1.64
C GLY A 31 -32.90 -44.68 -0.64
N LEU A 32 -33.17 -43.44 -0.22
CA LEU A 32 -32.41 -42.81 0.88
C LEU A 32 -32.90 -43.33 2.23
N VAL A 33 -31.94 -43.56 3.13
CA VAL A 33 -32.17 -43.94 4.53
C VAL A 33 -31.54 -42.86 5.44
N GLU A 34 -32.22 -42.57 6.54
CA GLU A 34 -31.64 -41.71 7.58
C GLU A 34 -30.54 -42.47 8.32
N ARG A 35 -29.42 -41.80 8.55
CA ARG A 35 -28.29 -42.30 9.32
C ARG A 35 -27.89 -41.28 10.40
N THR A 36 -27.42 -41.82 11.50
CA THR A 36 -26.87 -41.07 12.62
C THR A 36 -25.59 -41.73 13.06
N TRP A 37 -24.52 -40.91 13.13
CA TRP A 37 -23.22 -41.32 13.65
C TRP A 37 -22.73 -40.41 14.74
N THR A 38 -21.82 -40.93 15.55
CA THR A 38 -21.01 -40.13 16.49
C THR A 38 -19.65 -39.90 15.89
N VAL A 39 -19.23 -38.63 15.90
CA VAL A 39 -17.95 -38.18 15.33
C VAL A 39 -17.17 -37.38 16.38
N SER A 40 -15.86 -37.39 16.29
CA SER A 40 -15.01 -36.54 17.15
C SER A 40 -13.98 -35.82 16.32
N MET A 41 -13.59 -34.62 16.74
CA MET A 41 -12.38 -33.96 16.26
C MET A 41 -11.21 -34.48 17.09
N THR A 42 -10.35 -35.28 16.48
CA THR A 42 -9.10 -35.69 17.13
C THR A 42 -7.94 -34.89 16.53
N GLY A 43 -7.41 -33.95 17.29
CA GLY A 43 -6.08 -33.43 17.00
C GLY A 43 -5.04 -34.43 17.52
N GLU A 44 -4.28 -35.10 16.68
CA GLU A 44 -2.99 -35.67 17.07
C GLU A 44 -1.93 -34.55 17.21
N ALA A 45 -2.28 -33.42 17.78
CA ALA A 45 -1.30 -32.52 18.33
C ALA A 45 -0.96 -33.03 19.74
N ARG A 46 0.11 -33.78 19.86
CA ARG A 46 0.79 -34.08 21.14
C ARG A 46 1.40 -32.81 21.73
N ALA A 47 0.62 -31.79 21.90
CA ALA A 47 0.89 -30.70 22.81
C ALA A 47 -0.45 -30.36 23.44
N THR A 48 -0.52 -30.43 24.73
CA THR A 48 -1.59 -29.87 25.53
C THR A 48 -1.78 -28.41 25.14
N VAL A 49 -2.74 -28.16 24.26
CA VAL A 49 -3.15 -26.82 23.88
C VAL A 49 -4.28 -26.45 24.81
N ASP A 50 -3.91 -25.96 25.99
CA ASP A 50 -4.85 -25.46 27.01
C ASP A 50 -5.51 -24.14 26.62
N ASP A 51 -5.32 -23.66 25.39
CA ASP A 51 -5.77 -22.36 24.93
C ASP A 51 -6.92 -22.41 23.91
N GLY A 52 -7.85 -23.37 24.04
CA GLY A 52 -9.13 -23.28 23.32
C GLY A 52 -9.11 -23.65 21.83
N LEU A 53 -8.10 -24.36 21.34
CA LEU A 53 -7.97 -24.84 19.96
C LEU A 53 -8.52 -26.24 19.72
N ARG A 54 -9.52 -26.64 20.43
CA ARG A 54 -10.33 -27.74 19.95
C ARG A 54 -11.29 -27.14 18.94
N PRO A 55 -11.30 -27.59 17.67
CA PRO A 55 -12.47 -27.34 16.85
C PRO A 55 -13.65 -27.88 17.66
N VAL A 56 -14.43 -26.98 18.20
CA VAL A 56 -15.61 -27.34 18.98
C VAL A 56 -16.73 -27.42 17.97
N TRP A 57 -17.35 -28.59 17.86
CA TRP A 57 -18.58 -28.72 17.09
C TRP A 57 -19.63 -27.72 17.56
N GLU A 58 -20.36 -27.12 16.62
CA GLU A 58 -21.56 -26.32 16.91
C GLU A 58 -22.79 -27.03 16.34
N VAL A 59 -23.89 -27.03 17.08
CA VAL A 59 -25.16 -27.60 16.60
C VAL A 59 -25.62 -26.82 15.37
N GLY A 60 -25.93 -27.53 14.30
CA GLY A 60 -26.31 -26.97 13.02
C GLY A 60 -25.17 -26.87 12.01
N GLU A 61 -23.93 -27.18 12.38
CA GLU A 61 -22.83 -27.27 11.41
C GLU A 61 -23.05 -28.43 10.45
N GLU A 62 -22.54 -28.22 9.22
CA GLU A 62 -22.71 -29.15 8.12
C GLU A 62 -21.38 -29.77 7.72
N LEU A 63 -21.42 -31.08 7.47
CA LEU A 63 -20.34 -31.84 6.85
C LEU A 63 -20.87 -32.63 5.65
N SER A 64 -19.99 -32.98 4.72
CA SER A 64 -20.32 -33.80 3.57
C SER A 64 -19.86 -35.21 3.82
N VAL A 65 -20.78 -36.19 3.67
CA VAL A 65 -20.48 -37.62 3.69
C VAL A 65 -20.62 -38.17 2.28
N TYR A 66 -19.65 -38.93 1.81
CA TYR A 66 -19.66 -39.48 0.48
C TYR A 66 -20.60 -40.69 0.40
N ASP A 67 -21.56 -40.63 -0.50
CA ASP A 67 -22.48 -41.71 -0.82
C ASP A 67 -21.85 -42.58 -1.92
N HIS A 68 -21.30 -43.72 -1.54
CA HIS A 68 -20.62 -44.64 -2.47
C HIS A 68 -21.56 -45.29 -3.49
N VAL A 69 -22.88 -45.31 -3.27
CA VAL A 69 -23.88 -45.81 -4.20
C VAL A 69 -24.22 -44.79 -5.27
N SER A 70 -24.57 -43.58 -4.87
CA SER A 70 -24.94 -42.50 -5.79
C SER A 70 -23.73 -41.67 -6.27
N ARG A 71 -22.57 -41.82 -5.65
CA ARG A 71 -21.30 -41.14 -5.94
C ARG A 71 -21.41 -39.59 -5.84
N VAL A 72 -22.05 -39.15 -4.77
CA VAL A 72 -22.22 -37.72 -4.46
C VAL A 72 -21.95 -37.44 -2.99
N GLY A 73 -21.59 -36.22 -2.65
CA GLY A 73 -21.55 -35.74 -1.27
C GLY A 73 -22.97 -35.51 -0.74
N ARG A 74 -23.30 -36.08 0.42
CA ARG A 74 -24.55 -35.87 1.15
C ARG A 74 -24.31 -35.01 2.37
N ILE A 75 -25.19 -34.03 2.59
CA ILE A 75 -25.09 -33.14 3.74
C ILE A 75 -25.58 -33.83 4.99
N PHE A 76 -24.77 -33.85 6.02
CA PHE A 76 -25.09 -34.26 7.38
C PHE A 76 -24.94 -33.08 8.31
N THR A 77 -25.84 -32.96 9.27
CA THR A 77 -25.88 -31.81 10.20
C THR A 77 -25.57 -32.29 11.62
N VAL A 78 -24.81 -31.50 12.35
CA VAL A 78 -24.55 -31.73 13.78
C VAL A 78 -25.85 -31.49 14.55
N SER A 79 -26.40 -32.55 15.12
CA SER A 79 -27.69 -32.54 15.83
C SER A 79 -27.55 -32.38 17.35
N SER A 80 -26.46 -32.90 17.94
CA SER A 80 -26.14 -32.72 19.36
C SER A 80 -24.65 -32.88 19.62
N ILE A 81 -24.20 -32.37 20.78
CA ILE A 81 -22.80 -32.35 21.19
C ILE A 81 -22.68 -32.81 22.65
N ASP A 82 -21.69 -33.67 22.90
CA ASP A 82 -21.27 -34.08 24.26
C ASP A 82 -19.73 -33.99 24.36
N GLY A 83 -19.24 -32.92 24.96
CA GLY A 83 -17.82 -32.62 25.01
C GLY A 83 -17.22 -32.36 23.63
N ASN A 84 -16.28 -33.22 23.20
CA ASN A 84 -15.67 -33.18 21.85
C ASN A 84 -16.30 -34.16 20.85
N ILE A 85 -17.38 -34.81 21.24
CA ILE A 85 -18.13 -35.76 20.42
C ILE A 85 -19.40 -35.07 19.92
N ALA A 86 -19.63 -35.13 18.60
CA ALA A 86 -20.86 -34.66 17.98
C ALA A 86 -21.67 -35.84 17.46
N THR A 87 -22.99 -35.72 17.50
CA THR A 87 -23.91 -36.57 16.79
C THR A 87 -24.28 -35.88 15.48
N ILE A 88 -24.09 -36.58 14.36
CA ILE A 88 -24.44 -36.06 13.03
C ILE A 88 -25.58 -36.90 12.45
N THR A 89 -26.52 -36.21 11.77
CA THR A 89 -27.69 -36.86 11.18
C THR A 89 -27.93 -36.36 9.75
N GLY A 90 -28.24 -37.27 8.84
CA GLY A 90 -28.51 -36.96 7.44
C GLY A 90 -29.09 -38.15 6.68
N GLN A 91 -29.26 -37.99 5.38
CA GLN A 91 -29.81 -39.02 4.51
C GLN A 91 -28.77 -39.47 3.47
N ILE A 92 -28.62 -40.78 3.27
CA ILE A 92 -27.70 -41.41 2.34
C ILE A 92 -28.34 -42.65 1.69
N SER A 93 -27.86 -43.07 0.53
CA SER A 93 -28.36 -44.33 -0.11
C SER A 93 -28.12 -45.52 0.80
N ALA A 94 -29.04 -46.49 0.78
CA ALA A 94 -28.86 -47.72 1.53
C ALA A 94 -27.58 -48.44 1.11
N GLY A 95 -26.61 -48.62 2.04
CA GLY A 95 -25.29 -49.16 1.78
C GLY A 95 -24.29 -48.16 1.13
N GLY A 96 -24.67 -46.89 0.98
CA GLY A 96 -23.80 -45.84 0.48
C GLY A 96 -22.79 -45.32 1.49
N ASP A 97 -22.90 -45.73 2.74
CA ASP A 97 -22.12 -45.33 3.91
C ASP A 97 -21.00 -46.32 4.31
N THR A 98 -20.67 -47.27 3.45
CA THR A 98 -19.61 -48.25 3.70
C THR A 98 -18.68 -48.36 2.48
N PRO A 99 -17.43 -47.91 2.58
CA PRO A 99 -16.81 -47.25 3.73
C PRO A 99 -17.45 -45.91 4.03
N PHE A 100 -17.23 -45.36 5.25
CA PHE A 100 -17.59 -44.02 5.61
C PHE A 100 -16.45 -43.08 5.23
N ASP A 101 -16.73 -42.10 4.37
CA ASP A 101 -15.80 -41.03 4.00
C ASP A 101 -16.50 -39.71 4.15
N ALA A 102 -15.87 -38.77 4.88
CA ALA A 102 -16.48 -37.50 5.16
C ALA A 102 -15.46 -36.33 5.18
N VAL A 103 -15.96 -35.13 4.89
CA VAL A 103 -15.20 -33.87 4.93
C VAL A 103 -15.99 -32.84 5.72
N TYR A 104 -15.30 -32.15 6.60
CA TYR A 104 -15.79 -30.99 7.35
C TYR A 104 -14.88 -29.75 7.10
N PRO A 105 -15.44 -28.55 6.93
CA PRO A 105 -16.86 -28.27 6.71
C PRO A 105 -17.34 -28.74 5.33
N ALA A 106 -18.66 -28.92 5.15
CA ALA A 106 -19.25 -29.45 3.92
C ALA A 106 -18.81 -28.70 2.64
N LYS A 107 -18.62 -27.39 2.71
CA LYS A 107 -18.13 -26.53 1.61
C LYS A 107 -16.71 -26.88 1.13
N SER A 108 -15.93 -27.60 1.92
CA SER A 108 -14.56 -28.03 1.59
C SER A 108 -14.52 -29.38 0.86
N ALA A 109 -15.68 -30.03 0.63
CA ALA A 109 -15.77 -31.18 -0.21
C ALA A 109 -15.56 -30.78 -1.69
N GLY A 110 -14.61 -31.44 -2.36
CA GLY A 110 -14.38 -31.26 -3.79
C GLY A 110 -15.44 -31.96 -4.66
N ASP A 111 -15.19 -32.05 -5.97
CA ASP A 111 -15.99 -32.89 -6.88
C ASP A 111 -15.67 -34.36 -6.64
N TRP A 112 -16.56 -35.03 -5.93
CA TRP A 112 -16.42 -36.44 -5.56
C TRP A 112 -16.99 -37.40 -6.62
N SER A 113 -17.20 -36.93 -7.83
CA SER A 113 -17.78 -37.75 -8.89
C SER A 113 -16.91 -38.95 -9.30
N THR A 114 -15.61 -38.91 -9.07
CA THR A 114 -14.66 -39.94 -9.48
C THR A 114 -13.79 -40.48 -8.35
N ASP A 115 -13.52 -39.72 -7.31
CA ASP A 115 -12.69 -40.12 -6.17
C ASP A 115 -13.02 -39.26 -4.95
N VAL A 116 -12.83 -39.84 -3.73
CA VAL A 116 -12.98 -39.09 -2.47
C VAL A 116 -11.71 -38.27 -2.24
N THR A 117 -11.53 -37.22 -3.04
CA THR A 117 -10.42 -36.30 -2.91
C THR A 117 -10.87 -35.01 -2.25
N THR A 118 -10.17 -34.65 -1.22
CA THR A 118 -10.32 -33.32 -0.58
C THR A 118 -9.15 -32.49 -1.01
N THR A 119 -9.43 -31.40 -1.72
CA THR A 119 -8.39 -30.43 -2.05
C THR A 119 -8.37 -29.41 -0.94
N LEU A 120 -7.26 -29.36 -0.20
CA LEU A 120 -7.01 -28.25 0.72
C LEU A 120 -6.79 -26.97 -0.12
N GLN A 121 -7.69 -26.02 -0.01
CA GLN A 121 -7.51 -24.69 -0.58
C GLN A 121 -7.50 -23.69 0.58
N LEU A 122 -6.31 -23.24 0.93
CA LEU A 122 -6.19 -22.19 1.93
C LEU A 122 -6.52 -20.84 1.29
N PRO A 123 -7.34 -20.00 1.97
CA PRO A 123 -7.60 -18.65 1.49
C PRO A 123 -6.31 -17.84 1.53
N GLU A 124 -6.17 -16.88 0.62
CA GLU A 124 -5.04 -15.93 0.59
C GLU A 124 -4.90 -15.18 1.92
N VAL A 125 -6.05 -14.83 2.51
CA VAL A 125 -6.13 -14.20 3.83
C VAL A 125 -7.02 -15.05 4.73
N GLN A 126 -6.48 -15.48 5.86
CA GLN A 126 -7.19 -16.23 6.90
C GLN A 126 -7.84 -15.25 7.87
N SER A 127 -9.12 -14.97 7.69
CA SER A 127 -9.87 -14.03 8.52
C SER A 127 -10.18 -14.63 9.90
N ILE A 128 -9.77 -13.95 10.96
CA ILE A 128 -9.92 -14.40 12.34
C ILE A 128 -11.11 -13.66 12.98
N PRO A 129 -12.21 -14.35 13.31
CA PRO A 129 -13.36 -13.73 13.94
C PRO A 129 -13.05 -13.18 15.34
N ALA A 130 -13.80 -12.19 15.78
CA ALA A 130 -13.68 -11.62 17.11
C ALA A 130 -13.79 -12.68 18.21
N GLY A 131 -12.83 -12.69 19.14
CA GLY A 131 -12.76 -13.68 20.23
C GLY A 131 -12.27 -15.07 19.83
N ARG A 132 -11.91 -15.29 18.55
CA ARG A 132 -11.25 -16.50 18.08
C ARG A 132 -9.75 -16.24 17.84
N ASN A 133 -8.99 -17.33 17.68
CA ASN A 133 -7.54 -17.28 17.44
C ASN A 133 -7.10 -18.06 16.20
N VAL A 134 -8.06 -18.46 15.39
CA VAL A 134 -7.90 -19.20 14.13
C VAL A 134 -9.03 -18.83 13.19
N CYS A 135 -8.76 -18.82 11.89
CA CYS A 135 -9.81 -18.75 10.86
C CYS A 135 -10.56 -20.08 10.82
N PRO A 136 -11.89 -20.11 11.00
CA PRO A 136 -12.65 -21.38 10.95
C PRO A 136 -12.57 -22.07 9.60
N ASP A 137 -12.48 -21.31 8.51
CA ASP A 137 -12.49 -21.82 7.15
C ASP A 137 -11.26 -22.67 6.76
N VAL A 138 -10.18 -22.57 7.55
CA VAL A 138 -8.95 -23.35 7.31
C VAL A 138 -8.88 -24.65 8.12
N LEU A 139 -9.85 -24.88 8.99
CA LEU A 139 -9.94 -26.10 9.79
C LEU A 139 -10.64 -27.20 8.99
N VAL A 140 -10.03 -27.59 7.87
CA VAL A 140 -10.56 -28.68 7.02
C VAL A 140 -10.12 -30.01 7.57
N SER A 141 -11.10 -30.88 7.85
CA SER A 141 -10.85 -32.19 8.44
C SER A 141 -11.53 -33.30 7.62
N THR A 142 -10.89 -34.45 7.56
CA THR A 142 -11.42 -35.63 6.90
C THR A 142 -11.58 -36.79 7.88
N ALA A 143 -12.54 -37.66 7.61
CA ALA A 143 -12.70 -38.91 8.33
C ALA A 143 -12.85 -40.05 7.35
N HIS A 144 -12.25 -41.19 7.70
CA HIS A 144 -12.41 -42.45 6.98
C HIS A 144 -12.65 -43.62 7.97
N SER A 145 -13.57 -44.49 7.66
CA SER A 145 -13.79 -45.73 8.42
C SER A 145 -14.34 -46.82 7.51
N ASP A 146 -13.67 -47.95 7.45
CA ASP A 146 -14.15 -49.13 6.69
C ASP A 146 -15.49 -49.66 7.22
N ILE A 147 -15.68 -49.53 8.53
CA ILE A 147 -16.92 -49.93 9.23
C ILE A 147 -17.27 -48.75 10.15
N PRO A 148 -18.34 -47.99 9.84
CA PRO A 148 -18.72 -46.81 10.64
C PRO A 148 -19.38 -47.24 11.96
N ASP A 149 -18.56 -47.70 12.90
CA ASP A 149 -18.95 -48.17 14.23
C ASP A 149 -18.24 -47.32 15.32
N GLY A 150 -18.97 -46.98 16.39
CA GLY A 150 -18.45 -46.18 17.47
C GLY A 150 -18.28 -44.71 17.13
N VAL A 151 -17.23 -44.07 17.67
CA VAL A 151 -16.91 -42.67 17.42
C VAL A 151 -15.91 -42.56 16.29
N ILE A 152 -16.29 -41.91 15.18
CA ILE A 152 -15.45 -41.76 13.99
C ILE A 152 -14.59 -40.50 14.13
N PRO A 153 -13.25 -40.62 14.10
CA PRO A 153 -12.37 -39.46 14.25
C PRO A 153 -12.21 -38.68 12.97
N PHE A 154 -12.33 -37.36 13.05
CA PHE A 154 -11.93 -36.41 12.02
C PHE A 154 -10.51 -35.91 12.27
N HIS A 155 -9.69 -35.86 11.25
CA HIS A 155 -8.32 -35.40 11.29
C HIS A 155 -8.16 -34.13 10.42
N ASN A 156 -7.58 -33.07 10.98
CA ASN A 156 -7.25 -31.89 10.20
C ASN A 156 -6.21 -32.23 9.13
N ILE A 157 -6.43 -31.76 7.90
CA ILE A 157 -5.51 -32.00 6.77
C ILE A 157 -4.50 -30.86 6.57
N ALA A 158 -4.76 -29.65 7.09
CA ALA A 158 -3.79 -28.57 7.11
C ALA A 158 -2.74 -28.76 8.22
N SER A 159 -1.56 -28.18 8.06
CA SER A 159 -0.63 -27.97 9.16
C SER A 159 -0.90 -26.61 9.81
N LEU A 160 -0.81 -26.52 11.13
CA LEU A 160 -1.03 -25.27 11.86
C LEU A 160 0.29 -24.74 12.42
N LEU A 161 0.53 -23.45 12.21
CA LEU A 161 1.64 -22.73 12.81
C LEU A 161 1.11 -21.85 13.96
N ARG A 162 1.58 -22.09 15.17
CA ARG A 162 1.25 -21.27 16.34
C ARG A 162 2.17 -20.08 16.41
N VAL A 163 1.60 -18.87 16.37
CA VAL A 163 2.27 -17.59 16.56
C VAL A 163 1.75 -16.96 17.84
N THR A 164 2.62 -16.51 18.72
CA THR A 164 2.22 -15.73 19.89
C THR A 164 2.42 -14.24 19.63
N VAL A 165 1.36 -13.48 19.78
CA VAL A 165 1.32 -12.01 19.78
C VAL A 165 1.43 -11.55 21.23
N GLY A 166 2.49 -10.86 21.60
CA GLY A 166 2.78 -10.45 22.98
C GLY A 166 2.33 -9.02 23.33
N ARG A 167 1.72 -8.30 22.38
CA ARG A 167 1.30 -6.89 22.55
C ARG A 167 0.05 -6.57 21.75
N GLU A 168 -0.62 -5.49 22.12
CA GLU A 168 -1.75 -4.93 21.39
C GLU A 168 -1.31 -4.23 20.10
N GLY A 169 -2.26 -3.92 19.21
CA GLY A 169 -2.04 -3.12 18.00
C GLY A 169 -1.60 -3.91 16.77
N ILE A 170 -1.53 -5.24 16.82
CA ILE A 170 -1.19 -6.08 15.66
C ILE A 170 -2.42 -6.25 14.78
N SER A 171 -2.31 -5.85 13.52
CA SER A 171 -3.39 -5.96 12.52
C SER A 171 -3.20 -7.12 11.54
N ASP A 172 -2.00 -7.74 11.49
CA ASP A 172 -1.66 -8.72 10.46
C ASP A 172 -0.55 -9.66 10.96
N ILE A 173 -0.72 -10.96 10.71
CA ILE A 173 0.32 -11.97 10.91
C ILE A 173 0.65 -12.55 9.53
N ARG A 174 1.91 -12.49 9.14
CA ARG A 174 2.42 -13.05 7.87
C ARG A 174 3.41 -14.15 8.14
N ILE A 175 3.29 -15.23 7.37
CA ILE A 175 4.19 -16.37 7.39
C ILE A 175 4.73 -16.58 5.98
N ASP A 176 6.03 -16.49 5.84
CA ASP A 176 6.74 -16.85 4.62
C ASP A 176 7.48 -18.15 4.88
N LEU A 177 7.14 -19.20 4.12
CA LEU A 177 7.80 -20.51 4.15
C LEU A 177 8.67 -20.63 2.89
N ALA A 178 9.98 -20.72 3.09
CA ALA A 178 10.94 -20.78 2.00
C ALA A 178 11.17 -22.24 1.56
N GLY A 179 11.01 -22.49 0.27
CA GLY A 179 11.28 -23.78 -0.35
C GLY A 179 12.77 -24.06 -0.57
N SER A 180 13.08 -24.90 -1.55
CA SER A 180 14.46 -25.32 -1.86
C SER A 180 15.24 -24.28 -2.65
N SER A 181 14.57 -23.37 -3.33
CA SER A 181 15.16 -22.25 -4.06
C SER A 181 14.82 -20.90 -3.42
N ALA A 182 15.65 -19.88 -3.68
CA ALA A 182 15.42 -18.54 -3.12
C ALA A 182 14.13 -17.88 -3.63
N ASP A 183 13.61 -18.31 -4.76
CA ASP A 183 12.41 -17.75 -5.39
C ASP A 183 11.13 -18.53 -5.00
N GLU A 184 11.27 -19.67 -4.32
CA GLU A 184 10.16 -20.51 -3.89
C GLU A 184 9.72 -20.09 -2.48
N ILE A 185 8.76 -19.17 -2.40
CA ILE A 185 8.23 -18.66 -1.13
C ILE A 185 6.71 -18.87 -1.12
N HIS A 186 6.24 -19.64 -0.15
CA HIS A 186 4.82 -19.83 0.14
C HIS A 186 4.40 -18.82 1.21
N ARG A 187 3.43 -17.97 0.88
CA ARG A 187 2.98 -16.87 1.74
C ARG A 187 1.61 -17.16 2.31
N TYR A 188 1.47 -16.97 3.62
CA TYR A 188 0.22 -17.11 4.35
C TYR A 188 0.02 -15.86 5.20
N ARG A 189 -1.22 -15.41 5.27
CA ARG A 189 -1.60 -14.19 5.97
C ARG A 189 -2.82 -14.42 6.83
N ALA A 190 -2.82 -13.88 8.06
CA ALA A 190 -3.99 -13.93 8.93
C ALA A 190 -4.27 -12.54 9.51
N GLU A 191 -5.53 -12.13 9.46
CA GLU A 191 -6.01 -10.82 9.89
C GLU A 191 -7.25 -10.96 10.77
N PRO A 192 -7.48 -10.06 11.74
CA PRO A 192 -8.77 -9.98 12.40
C PRO A 192 -9.85 -9.49 11.42
N GLU A 193 -11.08 -9.96 11.57
CA GLU A 193 -12.24 -9.44 10.78
C GLU A 193 -12.45 -7.92 10.98
N SER A 194 -12.01 -7.40 12.11
CA SER A 194 -12.06 -5.96 12.42
C SER A 194 -11.06 -5.59 13.51
N GLY A 195 -10.51 -4.36 13.44
CA GLY A 195 -9.61 -3.83 14.45
C GLY A 195 -8.24 -4.49 14.48
N THR A 196 -7.76 -4.86 15.66
CA THR A 196 -6.44 -5.47 15.89
C THR A 196 -6.55 -6.71 16.76
N LEU A 197 -5.55 -7.60 16.64
CA LEU A 197 -5.43 -8.82 17.43
C LEU A 197 -5.06 -8.47 18.88
N ALA A 198 -5.74 -9.10 19.82
CA ALA A 198 -5.37 -9.05 21.24
C ALA A 198 -4.07 -9.86 21.49
N PRO A 199 -3.32 -9.57 22.56
CA PRO A 199 -2.24 -10.45 22.98
C PRO A 199 -2.73 -11.88 23.20
N GLY A 200 -2.04 -12.85 22.60
CA GLY A 200 -2.46 -14.26 22.67
C GLY A 200 -1.77 -15.14 21.63
N ALA A 201 -2.13 -16.40 21.60
CA ALA A 201 -1.68 -17.35 20.61
C ALA A 201 -2.67 -17.41 19.44
N TYR A 202 -2.15 -17.35 18.22
CA TYR A 202 -2.90 -17.45 16.97
C TYR A 202 -2.39 -18.60 16.13
N PHE A 203 -3.26 -19.17 15.28
CA PHE A 203 -2.94 -20.34 14.50
C PHE A 203 -3.22 -20.08 13.03
N ILE A 204 -2.18 -20.23 12.24
CA ILE A 204 -2.20 -19.99 10.80
C ILE A 204 -2.06 -21.35 10.10
N ALA A 205 -3.03 -21.69 9.26
CA ALA A 205 -2.96 -22.91 8.47
C ALA A 205 -1.99 -22.71 7.30
N VAL A 206 -1.20 -23.75 7.05
CA VAL A 206 -0.27 -23.81 5.93
C VAL A 206 -0.39 -25.16 5.23
N ASP A 207 0.01 -25.23 3.97
CA ASP A 207 0.05 -26.49 3.25
C ASP A 207 1.06 -27.43 3.91
N PRO A 208 0.71 -28.73 4.08
CA PRO A 208 1.67 -29.71 4.52
C PRO A 208 2.83 -29.85 3.51
N GLY A 209 4.06 -29.89 4.02
CA GLY A 209 5.25 -29.99 3.16
C GLY A 209 6.55 -29.81 3.92
N THR A 210 7.65 -29.93 3.18
CA THR A 210 9.01 -29.65 3.67
C THR A 210 9.48 -28.32 3.11
N TYR A 211 9.79 -27.38 3.98
CA TYR A 211 10.25 -26.04 3.61
C TYR A 211 11.74 -25.90 3.97
N ALA A 212 12.58 -26.24 2.99
CA ALA A 212 14.02 -26.38 3.19
C ALA A 212 14.74 -25.07 3.53
N GLY A 213 14.20 -23.92 3.09
CA GLY A 213 14.73 -22.59 3.39
C GLY A 213 14.26 -22.01 4.72
N GLY A 214 13.38 -22.72 5.44
CA GLY A 214 12.92 -22.32 6.77
C GLY A 214 11.68 -21.43 6.77
N VAL A 215 11.50 -20.65 7.85
CA VAL A 215 10.31 -19.85 8.09
C VAL A 215 10.64 -18.43 8.52
N THR A 216 9.87 -17.47 8.03
CA THR A 216 9.82 -16.10 8.54
C THR A 216 8.40 -15.78 9.00
N ALA A 217 8.26 -15.40 10.27
CA ALA A 217 7.00 -14.93 10.84
C ALA A 217 7.09 -13.44 11.13
N THR A 218 6.08 -12.68 10.73
CA THR A 218 6.00 -11.23 10.91
C THR A 218 4.66 -10.87 11.53
N CYS A 219 4.66 -10.03 12.56
CA CYS A 219 3.47 -9.38 13.11
C CYS A 219 3.53 -7.90 12.73
N LEU A 220 2.50 -7.37 12.07
CA LEU A 220 2.44 -5.99 11.59
C LEU A 220 1.41 -5.17 12.36
N GLU A 221 1.76 -3.93 12.63
CA GLU A 221 0.86 -2.87 13.03
C GLU A 221 0.23 -2.21 11.78
N PRO A 222 -0.91 -1.50 11.90
CA PRO A 222 -1.66 -0.98 10.74
C PRO A 222 -0.87 -0.11 9.77
N PHE A 223 0.16 0.61 10.27
CA PHE A 223 0.98 1.52 9.47
C PHE A 223 2.34 0.94 9.08
N GLY A 224 2.45 -0.40 9.04
CA GLY A 224 3.61 -1.11 8.51
C GLY A 224 4.80 -1.24 9.45
N GLN A 225 4.73 -0.75 10.69
CA GLN A 225 5.67 -1.14 11.73
C GLN A 225 5.37 -2.57 12.16
N GLY A 226 6.38 -3.29 12.61
CA GLY A 226 6.15 -4.67 13.04
C GLY A 226 7.38 -5.33 13.63
N TYR A 227 7.25 -6.64 13.79
CA TYR A 227 8.25 -7.48 14.43
C TYR A 227 8.43 -8.74 13.60
N ARG A 228 9.67 -9.15 13.39
CA ARG A 228 10.01 -10.29 12.55
C ARG A 228 10.91 -11.28 13.29
N LYS A 229 10.57 -12.56 13.18
CA LYS A 229 11.44 -13.69 13.54
C LYS A 229 11.65 -14.58 12.31
N SER A 230 12.89 -15.00 12.09
CA SER A 230 13.24 -15.90 10.99
C SER A 230 14.10 -17.04 11.49
N SER A 231 13.90 -18.21 10.90
CA SER A 231 14.76 -19.39 11.05
C SER A 231 15.06 -19.96 9.67
N THR A 232 16.32 -20.28 9.42
CA THR A 232 16.75 -20.99 8.21
C THR A 232 16.80 -22.50 8.41
N THR A 233 16.39 -22.98 9.59
CA THR A 233 16.26 -24.42 9.84
C THR A 233 15.09 -24.94 9.02
N PRO A 234 15.25 -26.04 8.26
CA PRO A 234 14.16 -26.66 7.54
C PRO A 234 12.95 -26.92 8.44
N LEU A 235 11.76 -26.63 7.91
CA LEU A 235 10.50 -26.80 8.61
C LEU A 235 9.74 -27.98 7.98
N GLU A 236 9.36 -28.96 8.80
CA GLU A 236 8.51 -30.09 8.39
C GLU A 236 7.08 -29.81 8.86
N ALA A 237 6.22 -29.36 7.95
CA ALA A 237 4.80 -29.14 8.20
C ALA A 237 4.03 -30.43 7.85
N GLY A 238 3.82 -31.28 8.84
CA GLY A 238 3.08 -32.55 8.65
C GLY A 238 1.58 -32.33 8.55
N VAL A 239 0.87 -33.27 7.88
CA VAL A 239 -0.60 -33.30 7.85
C VAL A 239 -1.14 -33.33 9.28
N GLY A 240 -2.05 -32.42 9.63
CA GLY A 240 -2.58 -32.27 10.99
C GLY A 240 -1.57 -31.82 12.03
N GLY A 241 -0.35 -31.46 11.61
CA GLY A 241 0.74 -31.05 12.48
C GLY A 241 0.52 -29.70 13.14
N LEU A 242 1.11 -29.50 14.32
CA LEU A 242 1.16 -28.22 15.02
C LEU A 242 2.62 -27.85 15.31
N LEU A 243 3.06 -26.69 14.79
CA LEU A 243 4.40 -26.17 14.99
C LEU A 243 4.34 -24.84 15.72
N ASN A 244 5.17 -24.66 16.73
CA ASN A 244 5.18 -23.44 17.56
C ASN A 244 6.35 -22.52 17.16
N LEU A 245 6.04 -21.33 16.64
CA LEU A 245 7.01 -20.29 16.25
C LEU A 245 7.36 -19.35 17.43
N GLY A 246 6.65 -19.49 18.57
CA GLY A 246 6.87 -18.68 19.77
C GLY A 246 6.33 -17.25 19.64
N THR A 247 6.81 -16.34 20.50
CA THR A 247 6.37 -14.93 20.51
C THR A 247 7.10 -14.14 19.43
N VAL A 248 6.39 -13.80 18.35
CA VAL A 248 6.95 -13.09 17.21
C VAL A 248 7.19 -11.60 17.53
N THR A 249 6.35 -11.00 18.35
CA THR A 249 6.51 -9.61 18.80
C THR A 249 7.74 -9.33 19.66
N ASP A 250 8.47 -10.36 20.10
CA ASP A 250 9.81 -10.25 20.72
C ASP A 250 10.94 -10.29 19.69
N GLY A 251 10.60 -10.38 18.42
CA GLY A 251 11.54 -10.37 17.30
C GLY A 251 12.19 -9.01 17.07
N LYS A 252 12.98 -8.92 16.01
CA LYS A 252 13.55 -7.64 15.59
C LYS A 252 12.45 -6.70 15.13
N PRO A 253 12.51 -5.39 15.47
CA PRO A 253 11.70 -4.39 14.79
C PRO A 253 11.91 -4.50 13.28
N TRP A 254 10.83 -4.40 12.51
CA TRP A 254 10.84 -4.51 11.07
C TRP A 254 9.81 -3.56 10.48
N ARG A 255 10.04 -3.08 9.24
CA ARG A 255 9.11 -2.22 8.52
C ARG A 255 8.63 -2.93 7.26
N TYR A 256 7.31 -2.88 7.03
CA TYR A 256 6.70 -3.50 5.85
C TYR A 256 7.14 -2.83 4.55
N TYR A 257 7.51 -3.64 3.60
CA TYR A 257 7.61 -3.34 2.18
C TYR A 257 7.32 -4.61 1.38
N ASP A 258 6.86 -4.45 0.15
CA ASP A 258 6.81 -5.52 -0.84
C ASP A 258 7.39 -5.03 -2.17
N VAL A 259 8.33 -5.79 -2.74
CA VAL A 259 8.98 -5.43 -4.02
C VAL A 259 8.07 -5.87 -5.16
N THR A 260 7.65 -4.91 -5.98
CA THR A 260 6.71 -5.14 -7.09
C THR A 260 7.40 -5.27 -8.44
N ASP A 261 8.54 -4.61 -8.64
CA ASP A 261 9.33 -4.68 -9.88
C ASP A 261 10.81 -4.34 -9.63
N VAL A 262 11.69 -4.85 -10.49
CA VAL A 262 13.12 -4.50 -10.51
C VAL A 262 13.56 -4.29 -11.93
N LYS A 263 13.88 -3.04 -12.27
CA LYS A 263 14.35 -2.63 -13.59
C LYS A 263 15.84 -2.28 -13.55
N PRO A 264 16.71 -3.02 -14.28
CA PRO A 264 18.13 -2.69 -14.35
C PRO A 264 18.40 -1.59 -15.38
N TYR A 265 19.33 -0.69 -15.06
CA TYR A 265 19.96 0.25 -15.98
C TYR A 265 21.46 -0.05 -16.03
N ASN A 266 22.00 -0.44 -17.19
CA ASN A 266 23.43 -0.75 -17.33
C ASN A 266 24.32 0.49 -17.23
N ASN A 267 23.77 1.68 -17.49
CA ASN A 267 24.47 2.96 -17.41
C ASN A 267 23.46 4.11 -17.33
N GLN A 268 23.94 5.30 -16.97
CA GLN A 268 23.12 6.50 -16.85
C GLN A 268 22.46 6.91 -18.18
N GLN A 269 23.12 6.65 -19.32
CA GLN A 269 22.59 7.05 -20.62
C GLN A 269 21.24 6.41 -20.92
N GLN A 270 21.03 5.16 -20.52
CA GLN A 270 19.72 4.49 -20.69
C GLN A 270 18.60 5.22 -19.97
N LEU A 271 18.82 5.70 -18.75
CA LEU A 271 17.84 6.50 -18.03
C LEU A 271 17.59 7.85 -18.70
N LEU A 272 18.65 8.53 -19.16
CA LEU A 272 18.54 9.82 -19.85
C LEU A 272 17.79 9.69 -21.19
N ASP A 273 17.98 8.62 -21.91
CA ASP A 273 17.27 8.34 -23.17
C ASP A 273 15.80 8.09 -22.89
N GLU A 274 15.47 7.31 -21.87
CA GLU A 274 14.10 6.99 -21.50
C GLU A 274 13.33 8.23 -21.00
N THR A 275 14.01 9.11 -20.25
CA THR A 275 13.42 10.38 -19.78
C THR A 275 13.38 11.48 -20.84
N GLY A 276 14.01 11.27 -22.00
CA GLY A 276 14.11 12.27 -23.08
C GLY A 276 15.10 13.40 -22.83
N LEU A 277 15.92 13.31 -21.77
CA LEU A 277 16.87 14.36 -21.37
C LEU A 277 18.22 14.31 -22.10
N SER A 278 18.50 13.25 -22.85
CA SER A 278 19.77 13.08 -23.57
C SER A 278 20.08 14.26 -24.49
N SER A 279 19.10 14.81 -25.19
CA SER A 279 19.26 15.96 -26.07
C SER A 279 19.55 17.26 -25.29
N LEU A 280 18.87 17.46 -24.18
CA LEU A 280 19.04 18.65 -23.31
C LEU A 280 20.44 18.67 -22.67
N LEU A 281 20.94 17.52 -22.25
CA LEU A 281 22.25 17.39 -21.59
C LEU A 281 23.41 17.26 -22.58
N SER A 282 23.16 17.17 -23.88
CA SER A 282 24.22 17.06 -24.90
C SER A 282 25.24 18.20 -24.86
N GLY A 283 24.78 19.42 -24.55
CA GLY A 283 25.64 20.59 -24.35
C GLY A 283 26.59 20.49 -23.15
N TYR A 284 26.31 19.59 -22.21
CA TYR A 284 27.11 19.38 -21.00
C TYR A 284 27.89 18.05 -21.01
N ALA A 285 27.91 17.35 -22.15
CA ALA A 285 28.51 16.01 -22.29
C ALA A 285 29.95 15.92 -21.78
N LEU A 286 30.73 16.99 -21.91
CA LEU A 286 32.12 17.06 -21.42
C LEU A 286 32.21 17.14 -19.88
N LEU A 287 31.20 17.64 -19.22
CA LEU A 287 31.15 17.78 -17.76
C LEU A 287 30.58 16.54 -17.06
N LEU A 288 29.71 15.78 -17.74
CA LEU A 288 29.06 14.59 -17.17
C LEU A 288 30.03 13.60 -16.52
N PRO A 289 31.23 13.27 -17.11
CA PRO A 289 32.17 12.37 -16.46
C PRO A 289 32.71 12.85 -15.12
N PHE A 290 32.84 14.17 -14.95
CA PHE A 290 33.32 14.75 -13.69
C PHE A 290 32.23 14.81 -12.63
N VAL A 291 30.99 15.08 -13.06
CA VAL A 291 29.83 15.14 -12.15
C VAL A 291 29.36 13.74 -11.76
N PHE A 292 29.40 12.80 -12.70
CA PHE A 292 28.94 11.41 -12.52
C PHE A 292 30.06 10.43 -12.88
N PRO A 293 31.03 10.20 -11.99
CA PRO A 293 32.17 9.31 -12.27
C PRO A 293 31.72 7.85 -12.51
N ASP A 294 30.63 7.42 -11.91
CA ASP A 294 30.10 6.07 -12.04
C ASP A 294 29.04 5.92 -13.16
N ARG A 295 28.87 6.91 -14.05
CA ARG A 295 27.80 6.92 -15.08
C ARG A 295 27.73 5.67 -15.99
N ASN A 296 28.81 4.92 -16.10
CA ASN A 296 28.91 3.69 -16.89
C ASN A 296 28.75 2.42 -16.04
N LYS A 297 28.36 2.55 -14.77
CA LYS A 297 28.09 1.43 -13.86
C LYS A 297 26.59 1.14 -13.81
N PRO A 298 26.20 -0.10 -13.50
CA PRO A 298 24.79 -0.46 -13.40
C PRO A 298 24.14 0.13 -12.14
N VAL A 299 22.85 0.43 -12.29
CA VAL A 299 21.95 0.91 -11.24
C VAL A 299 20.64 0.12 -11.37
N SER A 300 20.13 -0.38 -10.28
CA SER A 300 18.81 -1.00 -10.20
C SER A 300 17.76 0.00 -9.75
N ALA A 301 16.62 0.02 -10.43
CA ALA A 301 15.41 0.72 -10.02
C ALA A 301 14.43 -0.32 -9.45
N ILE A 302 14.14 -0.23 -8.16
CA ILE A 302 13.34 -1.20 -7.41
C ILE A 302 12.04 -0.53 -7.01
N SER A 303 10.93 -0.93 -7.63
CA SER A 303 9.59 -0.50 -7.23
C SER A 303 9.12 -1.34 -6.04
N TYR A 304 8.47 -0.69 -5.08
CA TYR A 304 7.96 -1.36 -3.89
C TYR A 304 6.71 -0.66 -3.34
N THR A 305 5.86 -1.43 -2.65
CA THR A 305 4.76 -0.90 -1.84
C THR A 305 5.13 -0.86 -0.36
N TYR A 306 4.43 -0.02 0.38
CA TYR A 306 4.60 0.18 1.81
C TYR A 306 3.29 0.67 2.44
N LEU A 307 3.14 0.53 3.75
CA LEU A 307 1.96 0.99 4.47
C LEU A 307 2.20 2.37 5.09
N SER A 308 1.17 3.20 5.02
CA SER A 308 1.11 4.56 5.56
C SER A 308 -0.31 4.88 6.03
N ALA A 309 -0.62 6.16 6.25
CA ALA A 309 -1.97 6.60 6.57
C ALA A 309 -2.49 7.61 5.53
N ASP A 310 -3.79 7.51 5.27
CA ASP A 310 -4.53 8.46 4.45
C ASP A 310 -4.79 9.80 5.18
N PRO A 311 -5.41 10.82 4.55
CA PRO A 311 -5.71 12.11 5.20
C PRO A 311 -6.61 12.01 6.43
N GLN A 312 -7.35 10.93 6.61
CA GLN A 312 -8.21 10.65 7.78
C GLN A 312 -7.48 9.89 8.88
N GLY A 313 -6.24 9.43 8.61
CA GLY A 313 -5.46 8.63 9.54
C GLY A 313 -5.71 7.12 9.41
N GLU A 314 -6.47 6.67 8.39
CA GLU A 314 -6.71 5.26 8.15
C GLU A 314 -5.56 4.61 7.36
N PRO A 315 -5.28 3.31 7.59
CA PRO A 315 -4.21 2.61 6.89
C PRO A 315 -4.43 2.58 5.37
N VAL A 316 -3.36 2.82 4.63
CA VAL A 316 -3.36 2.78 3.17
C VAL A 316 -2.04 2.22 2.65
N GLU A 317 -2.09 1.44 1.58
CA GLU A 317 -0.91 1.01 0.86
C GLU A 317 -0.52 2.07 -0.18
N LEU A 318 0.75 2.47 -0.16
CA LEU A 318 1.37 3.42 -1.08
C LEU A 318 2.52 2.75 -1.82
N SER A 319 3.02 3.39 -2.88
CA SER A 319 4.15 2.90 -3.67
C SER A 319 5.25 3.93 -3.85
N ALA A 320 6.46 3.43 -4.07
CA ALA A 320 7.66 4.21 -4.35
C ALA A 320 8.65 3.42 -5.21
N ILE A 321 9.62 4.12 -5.78
CA ILE A 321 10.74 3.51 -6.47
C ILE A 321 12.06 3.92 -5.79
N LEU A 322 12.98 2.96 -5.71
CA LEU A 322 14.34 3.13 -5.19
C LEU A 322 15.34 2.92 -6.32
N TYR A 323 16.07 3.98 -6.74
CA TYR A 323 17.23 3.82 -7.60
C TYR A 323 18.47 3.63 -6.74
N ILE A 324 19.23 2.56 -6.98
CA ILE A 324 20.40 2.20 -6.18
C ILE A 324 21.52 1.66 -7.07
N PRO A 325 22.81 2.09 -6.88
CA PRO A 325 23.96 1.47 -7.54
C PRO A 325 24.06 -0.02 -7.20
N ASP A 326 24.22 -0.88 -8.22
CA ASP A 326 24.39 -2.33 -8.01
C ASP A 326 25.61 -2.65 -7.16
N ALA A 327 26.66 -1.83 -7.24
CA ALA A 327 27.84 -1.93 -6.39
C ALA A 327 27.53 -1.75 -4.88
N ALA A 328 26.41 -1.12 -4.53
CA ALA A 328 25.97 -1.06 -3.15
C ALA A 328 25.15 -2.31 -2.75
N LEU A 329 24.38 -2.86 -3.70
CA LEU A 329 23.62 -4.11 -3.49
C LEU A 329 24.52 -5.33 -3.34
N ASP A 330 25.63 -5.40 -4.08
CA ASP A 330 26.61 -6.49 -4.01
C ASP A 330 27.68 -6.28 -2.90
N GLY A 331 27.62 -5.16 -2.18
CA GLY A 331 28.52 -4.83 -1.08
C GLY A 331 29.93 -4.38 -1.50
N THR A 332 30.17 -4.18 -2.80
CA THR A 332 31.50 -3.73 -3.30
C THR A 332 31.75 -2.25 -3.11
N LYS A 333 30.69 -1.46 -2.87
CA LYS A 333 30.78 -0.02 -2.60
C LYS A 333 29.77 0.43 -1.55
N THR A 334 30.21 1.22 -0.57
CA THR A 334 29.32 1.83 0.42
C THR A 334 28.66 3.07 -0.16
N LEU A 335 27.35 3.22 0.05
CA LEU A 335 26.58 4.41 -0.33
C LEU A 335 27.13 5.68 0.31
N THR A 336 27.14 6.78 -0.44
CA THR A 336 27.49 8.11 0.07
C THR A 336 26.36 8.68 0.92
N GLY A 337 25.09 8.45 0.53
CA GLY A 337 23.90 8.93 1.22
C GLY A 337 22.63 8.32 0.66
N ILE A 338 21.51 8.67 1.29
CA ILE A 338 20.17 8.41 0.80
C ILE A 338 19.50 9.75 0.52
N SER A 339 18.74 9.83 -0.56
CA SER A 339 17.90 10.98 -0.86
C SER A 339 16.44 10.61 -0.91
N LEU A 340 15.63 11.29 -0.12
CA LEU A 340 14.17 11.32 -0.26
C LEU A 340 13.85 12.40 -1.31
N THR A 341 13.54 11.96 -2.51
CA THR A 341 13.42 12.79 -3.71
C THR A 341 11.97 12.99 -4.06
N ASN A 342 11.58 14.24 -4.23
CA ASN A 342 10.18 14.61 -4.40
C ASN A 342 9.95 15.16 -5.81
N HIS A 343 9.10 14.47 -6.58
CA HIS A 343 8.75 14.91 -7.94
C HIS A 343 7.83 16.14 -7.94
N GLY A 344 7.81 16.87 -9.07
CA GLY A 344 6.91 17.99 -9.29
C GLY A 344 5.45 17.54 -9.46
N THR A 345 4.57 18.50 -9.79
CA THR A 345 3.14 18.22 -9.94
C THR A 345 2.87 17.30 -11.13
N ILE A 346 2.13 16.24 -10.89
CA ILE A 346 1.59 15.33 -11.89
C ILE A 346 0.06 15.33 -11.83
N GLY A 347 -0.58 15.07 -12.97
CA GLY A 347 -2.04 14.91 -13.07
C GLY A 347 -2.44 13.49 -13.44
N SER A 348 -1.56 12.78 -14.16
CA SER A 348 -1.80 11.41 -14.63
C SER A 348 -1.03 10.39 -13.81
N ASN A 349 -1.68 9.25 -13.50
CA ASN A 349 -1.02 8.13 -12.85
C ASN A 349 0.16 7.58 -13.67
N ALA A 350 0.10 7.69 -15.00
CA ALA A 350 1.19 7.28 -15.88
C ALA A 350 2.48 8.12 -15.73
N GLU A 351 2.44 9.22 -14.97
CA GLU A 351 3.59 10.10 -14.71
C GLU A 351 4.30 9.78 -13.41
N CYS A 352 3.70 8.96 -12.51
CA CYS A 352 4.27 8.70 -11.20
C CYS A 352 5.57 7.86 -11.29
N PRO A 353 6.45 7.95 -10.31
CA PRO A 353 7.79 7.35 -10.34
C PRO A 353 7.84 5.85 -10.60
N THR A 354 6.87 5.07 -10.07
CA THR A 354 6.81 3.63 -10.31
C THR A 354 6.34 3.27 -11.74
N MET A 355 5.65 4.19 -12.43
CA MET A 355 5.11 3.96 -13.78
C MET A 355 6.00 4.53 -14.88
N LYS A 356 6.80 5.54 -14.56
CA LYS A 356 7.64 6.26 -15.53
C LYS A 356 9.00 6.59 -14.95
N ALA A 357 10.05 6.34 -15.72
CA ALA A 357 11.40 6.73 -15.34
C ALA A 357 11.51 8.23 -15.01
N GLN A 358 12.19 8.52 -13.91
CA GLN A 358 12.38 9.88 -13.39
C GLN A 358 13.85 10.28 -13.55
N PHE A 359 14.09 11.50 -14.05
CA PHE A 359 15.45 11.96 -14.30
C PHE A 359 16.27 12.16 -13.01
N GLU A 360 15.59 12.47 -11.92
CA GLU A 360 16.19 12.62 -10.59
C GLU A 360 16.87 11.31 -10.13
N GLY A 361 16.36 10.16 -10.58
CA GLY A 361 17.01 8.85 -10.39
C GLY A 361 18.43 8.82 -10.92
N GLY A 362 18.78 9.71 -11.87
CA GLY A 362 20.15 9.89 -12.40
C GLY A 362 21.21 10.25 -11.36
N LEU A 363 20.79 10.78 -10.20
CA LEU A 363 21.70 11.05 -9.09
C LEU A 363 22.20 9.78 -8.37
N ALA A 364 21.60 8.61 -8.63
CA ALA A 364 22.14 7.33 -8.16
C ALA A 364 23.57 7.09 -8.66
N TRP A 365 23.91 7.62 -9.84
CA TRP A 365 25.29 7.55 -10.38
C TRP A 365 26.30 8.47 -9.67
N LYS A 366 25.87 9.24 -8.67
CA LYS A 366 26.75 9.88 -7.66
C LYS A 366 26.91 9.03 -6.40
N ASN A 367 26.51 7.76 -6.46
CA ASN A 367 26.58 6.80 -5.36
C ASN A 367 25.61 7.10 -4.22
N TYR A 368 24.37 7.53 -4.56
CA TYR A 368 23.27 7.72 -3.62
C TYR A 368 22.15 6.71 -3.91
N ALA A 369 21.43 6.33 -2.86
CA ALA A 369 20.14 5.67 -2.99
C ALA A 369 19.04 6.73 -3.10
N MET A 370 18.24 6.70 -4.18
CA MET A 370 17.22 7.70 -4.47
C MET A 370 15.85 7.10 -4.20
N VAL A 371 15.19 7.50 -3.12
CA VAL A 371 13.84 7.08 -2.75
C VAL A 371 12.85 8.09 -3.32
N MET A 372 11.94 7.65 -4.20
CA MET A 372 11.00 8.51 -4.91
C MET A 372 9.58 7.97 -4.73
N PRO A 373 8.79 8.51 -3.79
CA PRO A 373 7.39 8.13 -3.58
C PRO A 373 6.49 8.60 -4.74
N ASP A 374 5.43 7.82 -5.03
CA ASP A 374 4.39 8.21 -6.01
C ASP A 374 3.43 9.27 -5.47
N TYR A 375 3.38 9.47 -4.16
CA TYR A 375 2.42 10.21 -3.34
C TYR A 375 1.04 9.55 -3.23
N TYR A 376 0.30 9.90 -2.18
CA TYR A 376 -1.06 9.47 -1.97
C TYR A 376 -1.98 9.90 -3.13
N GLY A 377 -2.74 8.94 -3.63
CA GLY A 377 -3.62 9.10 -4.79
C GLY A 377 -2.98 8.67 -6.12
N PHE A 378 -1.75 8.17 -6.12
CA PHE A 378 -1.05 7.63 -7.29
C PHE A 378 -0.44 6.26 -6.99
N GLY A 379 -0.01 5.55 -8.04
CA GLY A 379 0.59 4.24 -7.93
C GLY A 379 -0.35 3.24 -7.25
N ALA A 380 0.06 2.62 -6.15
CA ALA A 380 -0.74 1.64 -5.40
C ALA A 380 -2.04 2.23 -4.82
N SER A 381 -2.13 3.56 -4.65
CA SER A 381 -3.32 4.25 -4.14
C SER A 381 -4.09 5.03 -5.21
N VAL A 382 -3.99 4.64 -6.47
CA VAL A 382 -4.59 5.35 -7.62
C VAL A 382 -6.12 5.50 -7.53
N ASP A 383 -6.79 4.62 -6.82
CA ASP A 383 -8.23 4.67 -6.54
C ASP A 383 -8.64 5.75 -5.54
N ARG A 384 -7.68 6.34 -4.83
CA ARG A 384 -7.89 7.41 -3.84
C ARG A 384 -7.73 8.80 -4.48
N PRO A 385 -8.39 9.86 -3.97
CA PRO A 385 -8.12 11.22 -4.44
C PRO A 385 -6.68 11.63 -4.11
N GLN A 386 -6.02 12.40 -4.97
CA GLN A 386 -4.68 12.90 -4.63
C GLN A 386 -4.74 13.94 -3.49
N ALA A 387 -3.73 13.95 -2.62
CA ALA A 387 -3.57 14.94 -1.54
C ALA A 387 -2.61 16.08 -1.98
N PHE A 388 -2.97 16.79 -3.06
CA PHE A 388 -2.14 17.84 -3.64
C PHE A 388 -1.91 18.98 -2.63
N LEU A 389 -0.65 19.36 -2.40
CA LEU A 389 -0.22 20.38 -1.42
C LEU A 389 -0.72 20.17 0.02
N ASP A 390 -1.11 18.93 0.38
CA ASP A 390 -1.32 18.57 1.78
C ASP A 390 0.01 18.16 2.41
N PRO A 391 0.59 19.00 3.27
CA PRO A 391 1.95 18.77 3.76
C PRO A 391 2.03 17.59 4.74
N GLU A 392 0.97 17.34 5.52
CA GLU A 392 0.97 16.28 6.53
C GLU A 392 0.85 14.91 5.88
N THR A 393 -0.16 14.70 5.03
CA THR A 393 -0.37 13.42 4.33
C THR A 393 0.82 13.08 3.45
N THR A 394 1.33 14.07 2.68
CA THR A 394 2.46 13.83 1.77
C THR A 394 3.74 13.54 2.54
N ALA A 395 4.06 14.31 3.57
CA ALA A 395 5.27 14.09 4.35
C ALA A 395 5.25 12.76 5.10
N ARG A 396 4.13 12.38 5.70
CA ARG A 396 3.97 11.07 6.33
C ARG A 396 4.24 9.95 5.32
N GLY A 397 3.55 9.95 4.17
CA GLY A 397 3.76 8.97 3.12
C GLY A 397 5.21 8.90 2.65
N ASN A 398 5.87 10.04 2.46
CA ASN A 398 7.27 10.13 2.05
C ASN A 398 8.23 9.56 3.10
N ILE A 399 8.02 9.86 4.38
CA ILE A 399 8.83 9.33 5.48
C ILE A 399 8.63 7.82 5.62
N ASP A 400 7.40 7.34 5.46
CA ASP A 400 7.10 5.91 5.48
C ASP A 400 7.75 5.18 4.30
N ALA A 401 7.78 5.78 3.09
CA ALA A 401 8.54 5.26 1.96
C ALA A 401 10.03 5.14 2.27
N TYR A 402 10.62 6.16 2.89
CA TYR A 402 12.02 6.16 3.29
C TYR A 402 12.31 5.06 4.32
N LEU A 403 11.44 4.89 5.34
CA LEU A 403 11.61 3.85 6.36
C LEU A 403 11.50 2.45 5.76
N ALA A 404 10.57 2.24 4.82
CA ALA A 404 10.43 0.99 4.07
C ALA A 404 11.65 0.71 3.19
N ALA A 405 12.17 1.73 2.47
CA ALA A 405 13.40 1.62 1.68
C ALA A 405 14.61 1.27 2.56
N ARG A 406 14.74 1.87 3.74
CA ARG A 406 15.79 1.50 4.71
C ARG A 406 15.71 0.03 5.08
N GLN A 407 14.51 -0.46 5.40
CA GLN A 407 14.30 -1.86 5.74
C GLN A 407 14.68 -2.79 4.57
N LEU A 408 14.26 -2.43 3.34
CA LEU A 408 14.63 -3.15 2.12
C LEU A 408 16.16 -3.23 1.96
N LEU A 409 16.86 -2.12 2.19
CA LEU A 409 18.31 -2.06 2.12
C LEU A 409 18.98 -2.91 3.20
N GLU A 410 18.48 -2.86 4.44
CA GLU A 410 18.96 -3.68 5.56
C GLU A 410 18.78 -5.19 5.29
N ASP A 411 17.62 -5.60 4.78
CA ASP A 411 17.33 -7.00 4.44
C ASP A 411 18.24 -7.50 3.30
N ARG A 412 18.65 -6.60 2.40
CA ARG A 412 19.65 -6.86 1.35
C ARG A 412 21.10 -6.69 1.83
N LYS A 413 21.31 -6.47 3.12
CA LYS A 413 22.62 -6.32 3.77
C LYS A 413 23.45 -5.13 3.25
N VAL A 414 22.78 -4.11 2.71
CA VAL A 414 23.42 -2.86 2.31
C VAL A 414 23.79 -2.06 3.57
N THR A 415 25.02 -1.60 3.66
CA THR A 415 25.46 -0.71 4.73
C THR A 415 24.79 0.65 4.57
N LEU A 416 23.93 1.01 5.54
CA LEU A 416 23.21 2.29 5.51
C LEU A 416 24.15 3.48 5.79
N PRO A 417 24.13 4.51 4.94
CA PRO A 417 24.87 5.74 5.19
C PRO A 417 24.18 6.59 6.25
N SER A 418 24.93 7.47 6.91
CA SER A 418 24.39 8.44 7.88
C SER A 418 23.76 9.69 7.22
N ARG A 419 24.10 9.96 5.95
CA ARG A 419 23.63 11.13 5.23
C ARG A 419 22.25 10.90 4.66
N LEU A 420 21.32 11.79 4.99
CA LEU A 420 19.97 11.82 4.42
C LEU A 420 19.69 13.22 3.88
N TYR A 421 19.29 13.28 2.60
CA TYR A 421 18.89 14.49 1.92
C TYR A 421 17.41 14.44 1.54
N SER A 422 16.78 15.61 1.40
CA SER A 422 15.49 15.74 0.73
C SER A 422 15.58 16.86 -0.29
N PHE A 423 15.08 16.64 -1.50
CA PHE A 423 15.03 17.69 -2.50
C PHE A 423 13.87 17.53 -3.46
N GLY A 424 13.52 18.64 -4.10
CA GLY A 424 12.54 18.67 -5.18
C GLY A 424 12.33 20.07 -5.72
N TYR A 425 11.64 20.14 -6.85
CA TYR A 425 11.27 21.38 -7.53
C TYR A 425 9.75 21.55 -7.56
N SER A 426 9.25 22.79 -7.50
CA SER A 426 7.82 23.09 -7.52
C SER A 426 7.09 22.41 -6.34
N GLN A 427 6.07 21.59 -6.58
CA GLN A 427 5.44 20.74 -5.55
C GLN A 427 6.49 19.88 -4.82
N GLY A 428 7.49 19.36 -5.55
CA GLY A 428 8.54 18.54 -4.93
C GLY A 428 9.36 19.31 -3.91
N GLY A 429 9.62 20.59 -4.12
CA GLY A 429 10.29 21.42 -3.15
C GLY A 429 9.40 21.78 -1.94
N PHE A 430 8.10 22.00 -2.17
CA PHE A 430 7.11 22.10 -1.09
C PHE A 430 7.10 20.82 -0.25
N ASN A 431 7.04 19.65 -0.88
CA ASN A 431 7.05 18.35 -0.20
C ASN A 431 8.36 18.11 0.56
N SER A 432 9.50 18.56 0.03
CA SER A 432 10.79 18.47 0.73
C SER A 432 10.80 19.30 2.01
N MET A 433 10.21 20.49 1.99
CA MET A 433 10.05 21.32 3.18
C MET A 433 9.01 20.74 4.15
N ALA A 434 7.93 20.16 3.63
CA ALA A 434 6.93 19.43 4.43
C ALA A 434 7.55 18.24 5.15
N ASN A 435 8.45 17.48 4.49
CA ASN A 435 9.20 16.39 5.11
C ASN A 435 10.04 16.89 6.30
N LEU A 436 10.70 18.04 6.15
CA LEU A 436 11.48 18.66 7.23
C LEU A 436 10.59 19.08 8.41
N LYS A 437 9.46 19.72 8.11
CA LYS A 437 8.46 20.08 9.12
C LYS A 437 7.98 18.83 9.87
N TYR A 438 7.58 17.79 9.16
CA TYR A 438 7.06 16.55 9.74
C TYR A 438 8.06 15.90 10.70
N VAL A 439 9.33 15.73 10.31
CA VAL A 439 10.33 15.16 11.22
C VAL A 439 10.67 16.05 12.41
N SER A 440 10.47 17.38 12.30
CA SER A 440 10.64 18.30 13.42
C SER A 440 9.52 18.15 14.46
N GLU A 441 8.33 17.78 14.02
CA GLU A 441 7.14 17.56 14.85
C GLU A 441 7.08 16.11 15.39
N HIS A 442 7.89 15.18 14.80
CA HIS A 442 7.97 13.76 15.14
C HIS A 442 9.39 13.33 15.52
N PRO A 443 9.96 13.86 16.63
CA PRO A 443 11.33 13.54 17.05
C PRO A 443 11.53 12.08 17.43
N GLU A 444 10.46 11.35 17.76
CA GLU A 444 10.48 9.92 18.05
C GLU A 444 10.95 9.08 16.86
N LEU A 445 10.78 9.55 15.63
CA LEU A 445 11.25 8.88 14.42
C LEU A 445 12.79 8.85 14.32
N SER A 446 13.47 9.72 15.07
CA SER A 446 14.94 9.86 15.05
C SER A 446 15.52 10.06 13.64
N ILE A 447 14.77 10.71 12.75
CA ILE A 447 15.17 11.04 11.38
C ILE A 447 15.72 12.46 11.35
N ARG A 448 16.87 12.63 10.70
CA ARG A 448 17.49 13.92 10.51
C ARG A 448 17.98 14.10 9.08
N PHE A 449 17.51 15.14 8.43
CA PHE A 449 18.05 15.56 7.14
C PHE A 449 19.34 16.38 7.34
N GLU A 450 20.42 16.01 6.65
CA GLU A 450 21.63 16.84 6.58
C GLU A 450 21.38 18.06 5.69
N LYS A 451 20.67 17.84 4.54
CA LYS A 451 20.29 18.92 3.62
C LYS A 451 18.84 18.76 3.15
N VAL A 452 18.16 19.91 3.02
CA VAL A 452 16.85 20.03 2.36
C VAL A 452 16.95 21.10 1.29
N MET A 453 16.66 20.73 0.02
CA MET A 453 16.88 21.59 -1.14
C MET A 453 15.57 21.76 -1.91
N CYS A 454 15.10 22.99 -1.99
CA CYS A 454 13.78 23.33 -2.52
C CYS A 454 13.90 24.38 -3.62
N GLY A 455 13.40 24.07 -4.81
CA GLY A 455 13.40 25.00 -5.95
C GLY A 455 11.98 25.37 -6.39
N GLY A 456 11.73 26.65 -6.69
CA GLY A 456 10.48 27.15 -7.31
C GLY A 456 9.20 26.72 -6.57
N SER A 457 9.18 26.75 -5.25
CA SER A 457 8.18 26.04 -4.45
C SER A 457 7.09 26.95 -3.91
N PRO A 458 5.80 26.49 -3.92
CA PRO A 458 4.65 27.22 -3.39
C PRO A 458 4.54 27.05 -1.86
N PHE A 459 5.54 27.54 -1.10
CA PHE A 459 5.60 27.35 0.36
C PHE A 459 4.42 27.97 1.10
N ASP A 460 3.90 29.09 0.60
CA ASP A 460 2.68 29.72 1.07
C ASP A 460 1.55 29.46 0.06
N VAL A 461 0.68 28.53 0.42
CA VAL A 461 -0.41 28.08 -0.45
C VAL A 461 -1.45 29.20 -0.61
N GLU A 462 -1.74 29.97 0.45
CA GLU A 462 -2.69 31.08 0.39
C GLU A 462 -2.15 32.21 -0.51
N LEU A 463 -0.88 32.59 -0.40
CA LEU A 463 -0.24 33.57 -1.26
C LEU A 463 -0.31 33.12 -2.74
N THR A 464 0.06 31.87 -3.01
CA THR A 464 0.04 31.30 -4.36
C THR A 464 -1.38 31.31 -4.93
N TRP A 465 -2.36 30.89 -4.14
CA TRP A 465 -3.77 30.92 -4.49
C TRP A 465 -4.23 32.33 -4.88
N ASN A 466 -3.92 33.33 -4.04
CA ASN A 466 -4.30 34.73 -4.26
C ASN A 466 -3.71 35.30 -5.55
N ALA A 467 -2.48 34.92 -5.90
CA ALA A 467 -1.84 35.35 -7.14
C ALA A 467 -2.56 34.85 -8.40
N TYR A 468 -3.15 33.67 -8.35
CA TYR A 468 -3.99 33.15 -9.44
C TYR A 468 -5.38 33.80 -9.46
N THR A 469 -6.04 33.93 -8.32
CA THR A 469 -7.42 34.44 -8.26
C THR A 469 -7.53 35.93 -8.52
N ASN A 470 -6.50 36.72 -8.22
CA ASN A 470 -6.45 38.12 -8.58
C ASN A 470 -6.00 38.37 -10.02
N GLY A 471 -5.65 37.32 -10.77
CA GLY A 471 -5.26 37.39 -12.18
C GLY A 471 -3.83 37.84 -12.45
N THR A 472 -2.96 37.89 -11.44
CA THR A 472 -1.52 38.16 -11.61
C THR A 472 -0.85 36.98 -12.34
N PHE A 473 -1.18 35.75 -11.96
CA PHE A 473 -0.72 34.53 -12.61
C PHE A 473 -1.82 33.92 -13.45
N ARG A 474 -1.52 33.57 -14.70
CA ARG A 474 -2.48 33.05 -15.69
C ARG A 474 -1.99 31.83 -16.44
N ASN A 475 -0.72 31.48 -16.28
CA ASN A 475 -0.18 30.24 -16.84
C ASN A 475 -0.62 29.07 -15.98
N ALA A 476 -0.92 27.93 -16.63
CA ALA A 476 -1.29 26.70 -15.95
C ALA A 476 -2.40 26.87 -14.88
N ILE A 477 -3.50 27.55 -15.23
CA ILE A 477 -4.63 27.80 -14.29
C ILE A 477 -5.27 26.50 -13.79
N SER A 478 -5.01 25.35 -14.46
CA SER A 478 -5.42 24.01 -14.03
C SER A 478 -4.97 23.65 -12.60
N PHE A 479 -3.91 24.27 -12.07
CA PHE A 479 -3.51 24.07 -10.68
C PHE A 479 -4.59 24.49 -9.68
N VAL A 480 -5.38 25.51 -9.99
CA VAL A 480 -6.47 25.98 -9.12
C VAL A 480 -7.58 24.93 -8.99
N PRO A 481 -8.23 24.47 -10.06
CA PRO A 481 -9.21 23.40 -9.93
C PRO A 481 -8.61 22.06 -9.44
N LEU A 482 -7.34 21.77 -9.75
CA LEU A 482 -6.64 20.60 -9.20
C LEU A 482 -6.58 20.68 -7.67
N SER A 483 -6.16 21.81 -7.10
CA SER A 483 -6.14 22.04 -5.65
C SER A 483 -7.54 21.93 -5.05
N MET A 484 -8.55 22.54 -5.67
CA MET A 484 -9.94 22.54 -5.16
C MET A 484 -10.52 21.14 -5.12
N VAL A 485 -10.32 20.33 -6.16
CA VAL A 485 -10.79 18.95 -6.20
C VAL A 485 -10.04 18.11 -5.15
N SER A 486 -8.71 18.24 -5.08
CA SER A 486 -7.89 17.55 -4.08
C SER A 486 -8.31 17.89 -2.66
N PHE A 487 -8.49 19.16 -2.33
CA PHE A 487 -8.91 19.59 -1.00
C PHE A 487 -10.30 19.09 -0.66
N ASN A 488 -11.25 19.19 -1.61
CA ASN A 488 -12.63 18.75 -1.38
C ASN A 488 -12.72 17.23 -1.14
N GLU A 489 -12.04 16.43 -1.98
CA GLU A 489 -12.12 14.98 -1.93
C GLU A 489 -11.21 14.39 -0.83
N ALA A 490 -9.92 14.75 -0.81
CA ALA A 490 -8.99 14.16 0.15
C ALA A 490 -9.27 14.57 1.59
N GLN A 491 -9.74 15.79 1.83
CA GLN A 491 -10.13 16.27 3.16
C GLN A 491 -11.63 16.08 3.48
N GLN A 492 -12.36 15.41 2.58
CA GLN A 492 -13.80 15.09 2.73
C GLN A 492 -14.65 16.32 3.10
N LEU A 493 -14.40 17.45 2.42
CA LEU A 493 -15.11 18.68 2.71
C LEU A 493 -16.60 18.60 2.35
N GLY A 494 -17.00 17.79 1.39
CA GLY A 494 -18.38 17.64 0.94
C GLY A 494 -18.96 18.91 0.29
N ILE A 495 -18.10 19.76 -0.28
CA ILE A 495 -18.53 20.98 -0.98
C ILE A 495 -19.12 20.57 -2.33
N SER A 496 -20.34 21.04 -2.63
CA SER A 496 -20.91 20.86 -3.97
C SER A 496 -20.07 21.56 -5.03
N TYR A 497 -19.74 20.85 -6.10
CA TYR A 497 -18.91 21.38 -7.18
C TYR A 497 -19.52 22.57 -7.91
N SER A 498 -20.83 22.75 -7.87
CA SER A 498 -21.50 23.96 -8.37
C SER A 498 -21.15 25.22 -7.60
N HIS A 499 -20.71 25.09 -6.34
CA HIS A 499 -20.20 26.21 -5.56
C HIS A 499 -18.72 26.53 -5.84
N LEU A 500 -18.01 25.58 -6.47
CA LEU A 500 -16.59 25.73 -6.83
C LEU A 500 -16.42 26.15 -8.28
N PHE A 501 -17.12 25.47 -9.21
CA PHE A 501 -16.91 25.56 -10.65
C PHE A 501 -18.15 25.98 -11.42
N LYS A 502 -17.93 26.36 -12.67
CA LYS A 502 -18.95 26.53 -13.69
C LYS A 502 -18.47 26.01 -15.06
N GLY A 503 -19.37 26.02 -16.05
CA GLY A 503 -19.06 25.70 -17.44
C GLY A 503 -18.44 24.32 -17.63
N LYS A 504 -17.44 24.24 -18.48
CA LYS A 504 -16.75 22.98 -18.81
C LYS A 504 -16.13 22.31 -17.57
N MET A 505 -15.56 23.09 -16.65
CA MET A 505 -14.92 22.53 -15.45
C MET A 505 -15.95 21.83 -14.56
N LEU A 506 -17.11 22.44 -14.35
CA LEU A 506 -18.19 21.82 -13.58
C LEU A 506 -18.70 20.52 -14.24
N ALA A 507 -18.73 20.46 -15.57
CA ALA A 507 -19.19 19.28 -16.29
C ALA A 507 -18.16 18.12 -16.29
N ASN A 508 -16.86 18.42 -16.21
CA ASN A 508 -15.81 17.43 -16.48
C ASN A 508 -14.76 17.25 -15.36
N TRP A 509 -14.90 17.91 -14.20
CA TRP A 509 -13.90 17.85 -13.13
C TRP A 509 -13.53 16.42 -12.71
N ARG A 510 -14.50 15.50 -12.71
CA ARG A 510 -14.29 14.10 -12.35
C ARG A 510 -13.41 13.39 -13.38
N ASP A 511 -13.74 13.55 -14.65
CA ASP A 511 -13.00 12.97 -15.78
C ASP A 511 -11.59 13.60 -15.88
N TRP A 512 -11.48 14.92 -15.77
CA TRP A 512 -10.21 15.61 -15.99
C TRP A 512 -9.23 15.50 -14.81
N ILE A 513 -9.72 15.36 -13.60
CA ILE A 513 -8.87 15.40 -12.39
C ILE A 513 -8.90 14.07 -11.62
N LEU A 514 -10.08 13.56 -11.25
CA LEU A 514 -10.15 12.35 -10.42
C LEU A 514 -9.82 11.07 -11.18
N SER A 515 -10.02 11.03 -12.51
CA SER A 515 -9.62 9.86 -13.31
C SER A 515 -8.10 9.62 -13.29
N LYS A 516 -7.31 10.69 -13.13
CA LYS A 516 -5.84 10.68 -13.24
C LYS A 516 -5.33 10.14 -14.58
N GLU A 517 -6.09 10.35 -15.63
CA GLU A 517 -5.72 10.01 -17.00
C GLU A 517 -5.01 11.17 -17.71
N HIS A 518 -5.25 12.42 -17.27
CA HIS A 518 -4.77 13.64 -17.91
C HIS A 518 -3.60 14.27 -17.15
N LYS A 519 -2.58 14.68 -17.89
CA LYS A 519 -1.50 15.52 -17.34
C LYS A 519 -2.03 16.92 -17.00
N VAL A 520 -1.38 17.59 -16.06
CA VAL A 520 -1.82 18.93 -15.62
C VAL A 520 -1.90 19.93 -16.79
N LEU A 521 -0.95 19.91 -17.72
CA LEU A 521 -0.97 20.78 -18.89
C LEU A 521 -2.05 20.39 -19.90
N GLU A 522 -2.37 19.11 -20.05
CA GLU A 522 -3.51 18.65 -20.86
C GLU A 522 -4.83 19.13 -20.27
N ILE A 523 -4.98 19.10 -18.94
CA ILE A 523 -6.15 19.69 -18.26
C ILE A 523 -6.26 21.18 -18.58
N ASN A 524 -5.14 21.89 -18.60
CA ASN A 524 -5.12 23.31 -18.95
C ASN A 524 -5.62 23.56 -20.39
N GLU A 525 -5.21 22.71 -21.34
CA GLU A 525 -5.69 22.74 -22.72
C GLU A 525 -7.19 22.40 -22.83
N LEU A 526 -7.68 21.41 -22.09
CA LEU A 526 -9.10 21.02 -22.05
C LEU A 526 -9.99 22.14 -21.49
N ILE A 527 -9.53 22.86 -20.48
CA ILE A 527 -10.18 24.06 -19.96
C ILE A 527 -10.33 25.10 -21.08
N GLY A 528 -9.28 25.34 -21.87
CA GLY A 528 -9.30 26.15 -23.08
C GLY A 528 -9.41 27.65 -22.84
N THR A 529 -9.08 28.13 -21.64
CA THR A 529 -8.99 29.55 -21.27
C THR A 529 -7.90 29.72 -20.20
N ASN A 530 -7.35 30.91 -20.12
CA ASN A 530 -6.43 31.29 -19.04
C ASN A 530 -7.08 32.27 -18.04
N ASN A 531 -8.40 32.39 -18.06
CA ASN A 531 -9.17 33.25 -17.19
C ASN A 531 -10.00 32.42 -16.19
N LEU A 532 -9.64 32.47 -14.92
CA LEU A 532 -10.37 31.77 -13.86
C LEU A 532 -11.84 32.19 -13.74
N ALA A 533 -12.20 33.40 -14.24
CA ALA A 533 -13.60 33.83 -14.27
C ALA A 533 -14.47 32.98 -15.20
N ASP A 534 -13.90 32.20 -16.13
CA ASP A 534 -14.64 31.26 -16.99
C ASP A 534 -14.76 29.86 -16.37
N VAL A 535 -13.99 29.60 -15.31
CA VAL A 535 -13.83 28.29 -14.67
C VAL A 535 -14.53 28.23 -13.31
N LEU A 536 -14.33 29.26 -12.47
CA LEU A 536 -14.81 29.27 -11.10
C LEU A 536 -16.22 29.84 -10.98
N ASN A 537 -16.95 29.39 -9.94
CA ASN A 537 -18.19 30.00 -9.52
C ASN A 537 -17.98 31.47 -9.18
N ALA A 538 -18.93 32.34 -9.51
CA ALA A 538 -18.78 33.78 -9.39
C ALA A 538 -18.67 34.25 -7.91
N ASP A 539 -19.43 33.63 -6.99
CA ASP A 539 -19.34 33.96 -5.58
C ASP A 539 -18.02 33.47 -4.98
N PHE A 540 -17.60 32.28 -5.39
CA PHE A 540 -16.29 31.72 -4.98
C PHE A 540 -15.14 32.63 -5.43
N LEU A 541 -15.11 33.03 -6.70
CA LEU A 541 -14.08 33.93 -7.24
C LEU A 541 -14.10 35.31 -6.57
N ALA A 542 -15.26 35.77 -6.13
CA ALA A 542 -15.43 37.03 -5.42
C ALA A 542 -15.09 36.94 -3.91
N GLY A 543 -14.57 35.79 -3.46
CA GLY A 543 -14.20 35.57 -2.05
C GLY A 543 -15.39 35.45 -1.12
N ARG A 544 -16.50 34.89 -1.57
CA ARG A 544 -17.75 34.84 -0.81
C ARG A 544 -18.26 33.41 -0.64
N GLY A 545 -18.85 33.15 0.54
CA GLY A 545 -19.56 31.94 0.87
C GLY A 545 -18.74 30.86 1.55
N GLU A 546 -19.44 29.92 2.18
CA GLU A 546 -18.84 28.85 3.00
C GLU A 546 -17.82 28.00 2.22
N ALA A 547 -18.08 27.75 0.94
CA ALA A 547 -17.14 26.98 0.10
C ALA A 547 -15.78 27.68 -0.02
N TYR A 548 -15.79 29.00 -0.21
CA TYR A 548 -14.56 29.80 -0.24
C TYR A 548 -13.84 29.78 1.10
N ASP A 549 -14.58 30.02 2.20
CA ASP A 549 -13.98 30.07 3.54
C ASP A 549 -13.31 28.75 3.91
N ARG A 550 -13.92 27.62 3.56
CA ARG A 550 -13.37 26.27 3.84
C ARG A 550 -12.14 25.95 3.02
N ILE A 551 -12.12 26.27 1.73
CA ILE A 551 -10.93 26.10 0.87
C ILE A 551 -9.80 26.99 1.36
N MET A 552 -10.06 28.27 1.67
CA MET A 552 -9.04 29.19 2.15
C MET A 552 -8.50 28.82 3.54
N ALA A 553 -9.33 28.22 4.38
CA ALA A 553 -8.86 27.66 5.66
C ALA A 553 -7.82 26.55 5.44
N LEU A 554 -8.00 25.70 4.41
CA LEU A 554 -7.00 24.71 4.03
C LEU A 554 -5.74 25.36 3.42
N CYS A 555 -5.88 26.36 2.54
CA CYS A 555 -4.72 27.06 1.99
C CYS A 555 -3.83 27.61 3.12
N ARG A 556 -4.42 28.23 4.16
CA ARG A 556 -3.68 28.70 5.34
C ARG A 556 -3.06 27.56 6.14
N ARG A 557 -3.83 26.49 6.41
CA ARG A 557 -3.35 25.32 7.16
C ARG A 557 -2.19 24.61 6.46
N PHE A 558 -2.22 24.55 5.14
CA PHE A 558 -1.21 23.85 4.34
C PHE A 558 0.03 24.68 4.04
N SER A 559 -0.01 26.00 4.29
CA SER A 559 1.18 26.87 4.17
C SER A 559 2.26 26.48 5.18
N LEU A 560 3.52 26.51 4.72
CA LEU A 560 4.70 26.08 5.50
C LEU A 560 5.49 27.25 6.08
N THR A 561 4.99 28.47 5.95
CA THR A 561 5.67 29.72 6.31
C THR A 561 5.40 30.20 7.74
N SER A 562 4.84 29.32 8.58
CA SER A 562 4.56 29.61 9.98
C SER A 562 4.32 28.37 10.82
N GLY A 563 4.35 28.51 12.15
CA GLY A 563 3.81 27.52 13.10
C GLY A 563 4.71 26.34 13.45
N TRP A 564 5.95 26.29 13.00
CA TRP A 564 6.92 25.24 13.31
C TRP A 564 8.35 25.75 13.40
N THR A 565 9.29 24.90 13.82
CA THR A 565 10.71 25.28 13.93
C THR A 565 11.58 24.22 13.25
N PRO A 566 12.40 24.60 12.26
CA PRO A 566 13.34 23.68 11.64
C PRO A 566 14.32 23.07 12.64
N PRO A 567 14.65 21.77 12.54
CA PRO A 567 15.63 21.14 13.43
C PRO A 567 17.02 21.76 13.28
N SER A 568 17.73 21.91 14.38
CA SER A 568 19.10 22.42 14.34
C SER A 568 20.03 21.47 13.56
N GLY A 569 20.94 22.06 12.77
CA GLY A 569 21.97 21.35 12.02
C GLY A 569 21.51 20.74 10.69
N THR A 570 20.29 21.02 10.22
CA THR A 570 19.88 20.82 8.83
C THR A 570 20.24 22.05 8.02
N LYS A 571 20.92 21.88 6.87
CA LYS A 571 21.15 22.97 5.90
C LYS A 571 19.96 23.04 4.96
N ILE A 572 19.27 24.16 4.93
CA ILE A 572 18.17 24.44 4.01
C ILE A 572 18.73 25.24 2.82
N ILE A 573 18.44 24.79 1.60
CA ILE A 573 18.89 25.45 0.37
C ILE A 573 17.66 25.78 -0.46
N LEU A 574 17.46 27.07 -0.68
CA LEU A 574 16.31 27.62 -1.41
C LEU A 574 16.77 28.16 -2.76
N TYR A 575 15.97 27.93 -3.78
CA TYR A 575 16.15 28.50 -5.10
C TYR A 575 14.81 28.95 -5.68
N HIS A 576 14.78 30.13 -6.33
CA HIS A 576 13.61 30.60 -7.06
C HIS A 576 14.01 31.54 -8.19
N SER A 577 13.38 31.42 -9.37
CA SER A 577 13.58 32.41 -10.45
C SER A 577 12.73 33.63 -10.21
N ASN A 578 13.32 34.84 -10.41
CA ASN A 578 12.60 36.10 -10.35
C ASN A 578 11.54 36.23 -11.48
N GLU A 579 11.69 35.44 -12.54
CA GLU A 579 10.82 35.40 -13.73
C GLU A 579 9.84 34.24 -13.70
N ASP A 580 9.70 33.55 -12.56
CA ASP A 580 8.78 32.42 -12.42
C ASP A 580 7.35 32.86 -12.71
N ASP A 581 6.73 32.24 -13.71
CA ASP A 581 5.42 32.56 -14.26
C ASP A 581 4.31 31.61 -13.79
N THR A 582 4.64 30.72 -12.88
CA THR A 582 3.73 29.69 -12.33
C THR A 582 3.65 29.75 -10.81
N VAL A 583 4.79 29.85 -10.12
CA VAL A 583 4.84 29.99 -8.66
C VAL A 583 5.37 31.39 -8.31
N PRO A 584 4.59 32.20 -7.58
CA PRO A 584 5.02 33.56 -7.22
C PRO A 584 6.35 33.57 -6.49
N TYR A 585 7.28 34.42 -6.95
CA TYR A 585 8.59 34.62 -6.30
C TYR A 585 8.47 35.03 -4.82
N ASP A 586 7.37 35.68 -4.45
CA ASP A 586 7.07 36.03 -3.05
C ASP A 586 7.07 34.83 -2.10
N ASN A 587 6.87 33.59 -2.61
CA ASN A 587 7.03 32.37 -1.81
C ASN A 587 8.44 32.24 -1.23
N LEU A 588 9.49 32.58 -2.01
CA LEU A 588 10.85 32.62 -1.49
C LEU A 588 11.00 33.67 -0.41
N THR A 589 10.45 34.85 -0.63
CA THR A 589 10.51 35.99 0.32
C THR A 589 9.83 35.64 1.65
N MET A 590 8.64 35.03 1.59
CA MET A 590 7.90 34.59 2.78
C MET A 590 8.65 33.49 3.54
N MET A 591 9.18 32.48 2.84
CA MET A 591 9.95 31.42 3.47
C MET A 591 11.25 31.95 4.12
N LYS A 592 11.95 32.87 3.48
CA LYS A 592 13.13 33.53 4.07
C LYS A 592 12.76 34.28 5.36
N SER A 593 11.70 35.09 5.32
CA SER A 593 11.22 35.84 6.50
C SER A 593 10.84 34.91 7.67
N PHE A 594 10.22 33.77 7.36
CA PHE A 594 9.94 32.76 8.36
C PHE A 594 11.21 32.14 8.95
N LEU A 595 12.16 31.72 8.11
CA LEU A 595 13.42 31.11 8.56
C LEU A 595 14.33 32.08 9.31
N ASP A 596 14.35 33.37 8.96
CA ASP A 596 15.08 34.41 9.68
C ASP A 596 14.61 34.53 11.14
N THR A 597 13.35 34.21 11.41
CA THR A 597 12.77 34.23 12.75
C THR A 597 12.86 32.85 13.44
N ALA A 598 12.48 31.76 12.74
CA ALA A 598 12.33 30.44 13.34
C ALA A 598 13.66 29.69 13.49
N ALA A 599 14.63 29.91 12.57
CA ALA A 599 15.93 29.23 12.54
C ALA A 599 17.00 30.10 11.86
N PRO A 600 17.43 31.23 12.50
CA PRO A 600 18.40 32.15 11.92
C PRO A 600 19.70 31.44 11.48
N GLY A 601 20.13 31.70 10.24
CA GLY A 601 21.36 31.13 9.69
C GLY A 601 21.28 29.64 9.27
N SER A 602 20.10 29.01 9.29
CA SER A 602 19.90 27.63 8.87
C SER A 602 19.83 27.45 7.35
N TYR A 603 19.71 28.52 6.57
CA TYR A 603 19.48 28.45 5.15
C TYR A 603 20.45 29.25 4.30
N THR A 604 20.55 28.88 3.05
CA THR A 604 21.07 29.68 1.95
C THR A 604 19.99 29.82 0.88
N ALA A 605 19.94 30.98 0.23
CA ALA A 605 18.99 31.20 -0.86
C ALA A 605 19.71 31.72 -2.09
N SER A 606 19.33 31.26 -3.25
CA SER A 606 19.78 31.78 -4.55
C SER A 606 18.56 32.09 -5.43
N ASP A 607 18.68 33.15 -6.18
CA ASP A 607 17.68 33.61 -7.14
C ASP A 607 18.37 34.14 -8.40
N GLY A 608 17.59 34.60 -9.36
CA GLY A 608 18.08 35.19 -10.60
C GLY A 608 17.03 35.19 -11.70
N ASN A 609 17.35 35.85 -12.80
CA ASN A 609 16.53 35.89 -14.01
C ASN A 609 16.83 34.61 -14.84
N ASN A 610 16.25 33.50 -14.42
CA ASN A 610 16.52 32.18 -14.99
C ASN A 610 15.36 31.69 -15.88
N GLY A 611 14.49 32.62 -16.30
CA GLY A 611 13.29 32.35 -17.11
C GLY A 611 12.11 31.85 -16.27
N GLY A 612 10.99 31.53 -16.97
CA GLY A 612 9.79 31.02 -16.35
C GLY A 612 10.00 29.70 -15.63
N HIS A 613 8.98 29.25 -14.91
CA HIS A 613 9.01 28.10 -13.97
C HIS A 613 9.73 26.85 -14.51
N VAL A 614 9.37 26.42 -15.71
CA VAL A 614 9.95 25.21 -16.34
C VAL A 614 11.42 25.41 -16.71
N ASN A 615 11.78 26.58 -17.26
CA ASN A 615 13.15 26.85 -17.67
C ASN A 615 14.11 26.94 -16.46
N ALA A 616 13.61 27.43 -15.33
CA ALA A 616 14.37 27.58 -14.11
C ALA A 616 14.77 26.24 -13.45
N ILE A 617 14.14 25.13 -13.82
CA ILE A 617 14.52 23.78 -13.37
C ILE A 617 15.99 23.49 -13.69
N VAL A 618 16.50 23.91 -14.85
CA VAL A 618 17.90 23.66 -15.25
C VAL A 618 18.86 24.33 -14.26
N SER A 619 18.59 25.59 -13.90
CA SER A 619 19.41 26.32 -12.93
C SER A 619 19.33 25.70 -11.53
N PHE A 620 18.14 25.24 -11.11
CA PHE A 620 17.98 24.50 -9.86
C PHE A 620 18.81 23.20 -9.86
N VAL A 621 18.73 22.38 -10.92
CA VAL A 621 19.49 21.13 -11.04
C VAL A 621 21.00 21.39 -11.02
N LEU A 622 21.49 22.44 -11.70
CA LEU A 622 22.89 22.82 -11.65
C LEU A 622 23.31 23.19 -10.22
N ASN A 623 22.55 24.03 -9.52
CA ASN A 623 22.81 24.35 -8.12
C ASN A 623 22.81 23.09 -7.24
N LEU A 624 21.84 22.20 -7.45
CA LEU A 624 21.73 20.92 -6.76
C LEU A 624 23.01 20.08 -6.93
N LEU A 625 23.53 19.96 -8.15
CA LEU A 625 24.72 19.15 -8.45
C LEU A 625 26.00 19.65 -7.75
N PHE A 626 26.10 20.93 -7.44
CA PHE A 626 27.23 21.50 -6.69
C PHE A 626 27.07 21.37 -5.16
N GLU A 627 25.86 21.15 -4.68
CA GLU A 627 25.58 20.94 -3.26
C GLU A 627 25.71 19.47 -2.82
N TRP A 628 25.83 18.53 -3.77
CA TRP A 628 25.90 17.07 -3.53
C TRP A 628 27.33 16.57 -3.37
#